data_b635d18df4401b905a5ad5706bf9e0ea
#
_entry.id   b635d18df4401b905a5ad5706bf9e0ea
#
_cell.length_a   1.000
_cell.length_b   1.000
_cell.length_c   1.000
_cell.angle_alpha   90.00
_cell.angle_beta   90.00
_cell.angle_gamma   90.00
#
_symmetry.space_group_name_H-M   'P 1'
#
loop_
_entity.id
_entity.type
_entity.pdbx_description
1 polymer ?
#
loop_
_entity_poly.entity_id
_entity_poly.type
_entity_poly.pdbx_seq_one_letter_code
_entity_poly.pdbx_strand_id
1 'polypeptide(L)'
;MKRREFSKADKAAMNKRATDEHGQLRCEGCGRALKASEAEHDHIIAEALRPDEDKKRKITPAEGQVLGRDCCHRGKGSKTSADQKKIAKAKRAEQKHLGIRAEPTMQSRNDFDNRKRAERKAKAAEKLQPPARRPLYRSA
;
A
#
# COMPACT_ATOMS: atom_id res chain seq x y z
N MET A 1 -7.79 -3.71 -15.48
CA MET A 1 -7.47 -5.06 -15.98
C MET A 1 -7.94 -6.10 -14.97
N LYS A 2 -8.55 -7.20 -15.41
CA LYS A 2 -9.01 -8.27 -14.52
C LYS A 2 -7.79 -9.08 -14.03
N ARG A 3 -7.73 -9.42 -12.74
CA ARG A 3 -6.68 -10.29 -12.17
C ARG A 3 -6.74 -11.67 -12.86
N ARG A 4 -5.60 -12.21 -13.26
CA ARG A 4 -5.51 -13.59 -13.77
C ARG A 4 -5.65 -14.55 -12.58
N GLU A 5 -6.43 -15.60 -12.77
CA GLU A 5 -6.65 -16.62 -11.76
C GLU A 5 -6.11 -17.97 -12.20
N PHE A 6 -5.66 -18.77 -11.24
CA PHE A 6 -5.24 -20.14 -11.48
C PHE A 6 -6.44 -21.02 -11.82
N SER A 7 -6.32 -21.83 -12.86
CA SER A 7 -7.32 -22.84 -13.21
C SER A 7 -7.39 -23.93 -12.14
N LYS A 8 -8.43 -24.76 -12.20
CA LYS A 8 -8.53 -25.95 -11.30
C LYS A 8 -7.32 -26.87 -11.44
N ALA A 9 -6.84 -27.08 -12.68
CA ALA A 9 -5.68 -27.90 -12.96
C ALA A 9 -4.39 -27.30 -12.36
N ASP A 10 -4.22 -25.98 -12.48
CA ASP A 10 -3.07 -25.28 -11.90
C ASP A 10 -3.08 -25.40 -10.37
N LYS A 11 -4.23 -25.19 -9.74
CA LYS A 11 -4.39 -25.34 -8.28
C LYS A 11 -4.10 -26.77 -7.81
N ALA A 12 -4.55 -27.79 -8.57
CA ALA A 12 -4.25 -29.19 -8.28
C ALA A 12 -2.75 -29.47 -8.38
N ALA A 13 -2.07 -28.95 -9.41
CA ALA A 13 -0.63 -29.08 -9.56
C ALA A 13 0.15 -28.40 -8.42
N MET A 14 -0.29 -27.21 -8.00
CA MET A 14 0.28 -26.50 -6.86
C MET A 14 0.09 -27.29 -5.56
N ASN A 15 -1.10 -27.79 -5.29
CA ASN A 15 -1.37 -28.62 -4.12
C ASN A 15 -0.51 -29.88 -4.11
N LYS A 16 -0.39 -30.58 -5.25
CA LYS A 16 0.47 -31.77 -5.40
C LYS A 16 1.93 -31.43 -5.05
N ARG A 17 2.43 -30.29 -5.50
CA ARG A 17 3.79 -29.82 -5.20
C ARG A 17 3.97 -29.50 -3.70
N ALA A 18 2.95 -28.92 -3.06
CA ALA A 18 2.97 -28.50 -1.67
C ALA A 18 2.62 -29.65 -0.69
N THR A 19 2.30 -30.84 -1.18
CA THR A 19 2.00 -32.02 -0.38
C THR A 19 3.29 -32.81 -0.12
N ASP A 20 3.52 -33.19 1.15
CA ASP A 20 4.67 -33.97 1.55
C ASP A 20 4.49 -35.47 1.24
N GLU A 21 5.49 -36.26 1.55
CA GLU A 21 5.51 -37.73 1.37
C GLU A 21 4.43 -38.49 2.16
N HIS A 22 3.90 -37.87 3.23
CA HIS A 22 2.82 -38.39 4.04
C HIS A 22 1.43 -37.97 3.58
N GLY A 23 1.32 -37.26 2.43
CA GLY A 23 0.06 -36.76 1.90
C GLY A 23 -0.48 -35.53 2.61
N GLN A 24 0.32 -34.91 3.50
CA GLN A 24 -0.07 -33.71 4.23
C GLN A 24 0.28 -32.45 3.43
N LEU A 25 -0.73 -31.61 3.18
CA LEU A 25 -0.52 -30.31 2.53
C LEU A 25 0.24 -29.36 3.47
N ARG A 26 1.27 -28.68 2.95
CA ARG A 26 2.12 -27.76 3.71
C ARG A 26 2.13 -26.37 3.12
N CYS A 27 2.27 -25.39 4.00
CA CYS A 27 2.46 -23.99 3.59
C CYS A 27 3.86 -23.82 2.98
N GLU A 28 3.95 -23.39 1.72
CA GLU A 28 5.24 -23.16 1.05
C GLU A 28 6.02 -21.97 1.65
N GLY A 29 5.38 -21.12 2.47
CA GLY A 29 6.05 -20.01 3.14
C GLY A 29 6.73 -20.37 4.47
N CYS A 30 6.13 -21.24 5.29
CA CYS A 30 6.64 -21.56 6.62
C CYS A 30 6.66 -23.07 6.95
N GLY A 31 6.29 -23.95 6.03
CA GLY A 31 6.28 -25.41 6.21
C GLY A 31 5.17 -25.96 7.11
N ARG A 32 4.31 -25.12 7.69
CA ARG A 32 3.22 -25.56 8.56
C ARG A 32 2.25 -26.47 7.81
N ALA A 33 1.81 -27.56 8.45
CA ALA A 33 0.75 -28.41 7.95
C ALA A 33 -0.56 -27.62 7.83
N LEU A 34 -1.27 -27.79 6.73
CA LEU A 34 -2.51 -27.08 6.40
C LEU A 34 -3.64 -28.06 6.19
N LYS A 35 -4.84 -27.66 6.60
CA LYS A 35 -6.08 -28.27 6.12
C LYS A 35 -6.41 -27.68 4.75
N ALA A 36 -7.15 -28.41 3.92
CA ALA A 36 -7.55 -27.93 2.60
C ALA A 36 -8.33 -26.60 2.65
N SER A 37 -9.12 -26.38 3.71
CA SER A 37 -9.86 -25.15 3.95
C SER A 37 -9.02 -23.94 4.37
N GLU A 38 -7.80 -24.19 4.85
CA GLU A 38 -6.85 -23.16 5.30
C GLU A 38 -5.87 -22.75 4.20
N ALA A 39 -5.78 -23.55 3.15
CA ALA A 39 -4.86 -23.33 2.04
C ALA A 39 -5.41 -22.31 1.06
N GLU A 40 -4.62 -21.30 0.73
CA GLU A 40 -4.92 -20.30 -0.27
C GLU A 40 -3.85 -20.30 -1.37
N HIS A 41 -4.31 -20.21 -2.63
CA HIS A 41 -3.42 -20.15 -3.79
C HIS A 41 -3.15 -18.68 -4.10
N ASP A 42 -1.90 -18.28 -4.01
CA ASP A 42 -1.49 -16.90 -4.24
C ASP A 42 -0.36 -16.81 -5.28
N HIS A 43 -0.24 -15.66 -5.91
CA HIS A 43 0.83 -15.38 -6.85
C HIS A 43 2.15 -15.15 -6.11
N ILE A 44 3.25 -15.75 -6.56
CA ILE A 44 4.59 -15.47 -5.99
C ILE A 44 4.92 -13.99 -6.14
N ILE A 45 4.68 -13.42 -7.33
CA ILE A 45 4.77 -12.00 -7.59
C ILE A 45 3.35 -11.46 -7.74
N ALA A 46 2.98 -10.46 -6.93
CA ALA A 46 1.68 -9.83 -7.01
C ALA A 46 1.37 -9.37 -8.45
N GLU A 47 0.18 -9.68 -8.94
CA GLU A 47 -0.22 -9.41 -10.33
C GLU A 47 -0.08 -7.93 -10.72
N ALA A 48 -0.30 -7.02 -9.77
CA ALA A 48 -0.14 -5.59 -9.99
C ALA A 48 1.31 -5.14 -10.24
N LEU A 49 2.30 -5.95 -9.85
CA LEU A 49 3.72 -5.65 -10.04
C LEU A 49 4.31 -6.27 -11.30
N ARG A 50 3.53 -7.06 -12.03
CA ARG A 50 3.99 -7.70 -13.26
C ARG A 50 3.97 -6.73 -14.44
N PRO A 51 4.93 -6.85 -15.39
CA PRO A 51 4.88 -6.13 -16.65
C PRO A 51 3.59 -6.43 -17.42
N ASP A 52 3.11 -5.48 -18.20
CA ASP A 52 1.86 -5.64 -18.95
C ASP A 52 1.96 -6.72 -20.03
N GLU A 53 3.15 -6.99 -20.54
CA GLU A 53 3.43 -8.10 -21.47
C GLU A 53 3.14 -9.46 -20.83
N ASP A 54 3.59 -9.66 -19.60
CA ASP A 54 3.33 -10.88 -18.82
C ASP A 54 1.85 -11.08 -18.50
N LYS A 55 1.10 -10.00 -18.36
CA LYS A 55 -0.34 -10.06 -18.05
C LYS A 55 -1.19 -10.59 -19.21
N LYS A 56 -0.66 -10.61 -20.42
CA LYS A 56 -1.34 -11.11 -21.63
C LYS A 56 -1.25 -12.62 -21.78
N ARG A 57 -0.22 -13.26 -21.25
CA ARG A 57 -0.04 -14.71 -21.32
C ARG A 57 -0.80 -15.46 -20.23
N LYS A 58 -1.07 -16.73 -20.47
CA LYS A 58 -1.69 -17.62 -19.47
C LYS A 58 -0.74 -17.78 -18.27
N ILE A 59 -1.30 -17.74 -17.06
CA ILE A 59 -0.54 -18.01 -15.83
C ILE A 59 -0.20 -19.50 -15.72
N THR A 60 0.92 -19.80 -15.10
CA THR A 60 1.39 -21.18 -14.89
C THR A 60 1.42 -21.53 -13.40
N PRO A 61 1.36 -22.83 -13.00
CA PRO A 61 1.45 -23.25 -11.60
C PRO A 61 2.76 -22.83 -10.92
N ALA A 62 3.84 -22.65 -11.69
CA ALA A 62 5.14 -22.20 -11.17
C ALA A 62 5.13 -20.75 -10.69
N GLU A 63 4.16 -19.95 -11.13
CA GLU A 63 4.01 -18.55 -10.72
C GLU A 63 3.12 -18.39 -9.49
N GLY A 64 2.56 -19.50 -8.99
CA GLY A 64 1.74 -19.56 -7.80
C GLY A 64 2.42 -20.31 -6.67
N GLN A 65 1.91 -20.11 -5.47
CA GLN A 65 2.31 -20.78 -4.25
C GLN A 65 1.10 -21.08 -3.36
N VAL A 66 1.21 -22.14 -2.57
CA VAL A 66 0.20 -22.51 -1.59
C VAL A 66 0.60 -21.95 -0.23
N LEU A 67 -0.21 -21.07 0.32
CA LEU A 67 0.02 -20.42 1.60
C LEU A 67 -1.12 -20.70 2.56
N GLY A 68 -0.79 -20.88 3.85
CA GLY A 68 -1.82 -20.90 4.88
C GLY A 68 -2.39 -19.50 5.10
N ARG A 69 -3.73 -19.44 5.17
CA ARG A 69 -4.49 -18.20 5.37
C ARG A 69 -3.93 -17.39 6.54
N ASP A 70 -3.81 -18.00 7.69
CA ASP A 70 -3.52 -17.30 8.94
C ASP A 70 -2.02 -17.25 9.26
N CYS A 71 -1.18 -18.09 8.63
CA CYS A 71 0.25 -18.08 8.90
C CYS A 71 1.04 -17.17 7.97
N CYS A 72 0.83 -17.26 6.65
CA CYS A 72 1.68 -16.57 5.68
C CYS A 72 0.93 -15.66 4.69
N HIS A 73 -0.35 -15.95 4.42
CA HIS A 73 -1.09 -15.22 3.39
C HIS A 73 -1.69 -13.93 3.92
N ARG A 74 -2.38 -13.96 5.06
CA ARG A 74 -3.08 -12.81 5.65
C ARG A 74 -2.55 -12.48 7.04
N GLY A 75 -2.71 -11.24 7.47
CA GLY A 75 -2.31 -10.79 8.80
C GLY A 75 -1.15 -9.80 8.79
N LYS A 76 -0.70 -9.43 9.97
CA LYS A 76 0.39 -8.48 10.18
C LYS A 76 1.72 -9.10 9.76
N GLY A 77 2.44 -8.47 8.83
CA GLY A 77 3.72 -9.00 8.33
C GLY A 77 3.61 -10.12 7.29
N SER A 78 2.38 -10.51 6.90
CA SER A 78 2.13 -11.52 5.89
C SER A 78 2.52 -11.06 4.48
N LYS A 79 2.53 -12.03 3.56
CA LYS A 79 2.80 -11.77 2.14
C LYS A 79 1.87 -10.70 1.56
N THR A 80 0.56 -10.77 1.81
CA THR A 80 -0.41 -9.78 1.32
C THR A 80 -0.05 -8.37 1.80
N SER A 81 0.31 -8.19 3.06
CA SER A 81 0.73 -6.90 3.61
C SER A 81 2.02 -6.40 2.96
N ALA A 82 2.99 -7.29 2.72
CA ALA A 82 4.24 -6.94 2.05
C ALA A 82 4.02 -6.54 0.59
N ASP A 83 3.18 -7.28 -0.14
CA ASP A 83 2.85 -6.99 -1.53
C ASP A 83 2.09 -5.67 -1.67
N GLN A 84 1.15 -5.37 -0.78
CA GLN A 84 0.45 -4.07 -0.76
C GLN A 84 1.42 -2.90 -0.60
N LYS A 85 2.43 -3.02 0.27
CA LYS A 85 3.47 -2.00 0.44
C LYS A 85 4.31 -1.83 -0.83
N LYS A 86 4.70 -2.93 -1.49
CA LYS A 86 5.44 -2.90 -2.76
C LYS A 86 4.62 -2.25 -3.88
N ILE A 87 3.34 -2.61 -4.00
CA ILE A 87 2.42 -2.03 -4.99
C ILE A 87 2.25 -0.53 -4.76
N ALA A 88 2.04 -0.11 -3.51
CA ALA A 88 1.91 1.31 -3.18
C ALA A 88 3.21 2.09 -3.49
N LYS A 89 4.38 1.49 -3.23
CA LYS A 89 5.68 2.08 -3.58
C LYS A 89 5.85 2.22 -5.09
N ALA A 90 5.52 1.17 -5.86
CA ALA A 90 5.60 1.18 -7.31
C ALA A 90 4.70 2.25 -7.93
N LYS A 91 3.42 2.33 -7.50
CA LYS A 91 2.48 3.37 -7.93
C LYS A 91 2.98 4.79 -7.66
N ARG A 92 3.55 5.04 -6.48
CA ARG A 92 4.13 6.36 -6.15
C ARG A 92 5.33 6.71 -7.04
N ALA A 93 6.18 5.72 -7.34
CA ALA A 93 7.32 5.92 -8.23
C ALA A 93 6.85 6.24 -9.65
N GLU A 94 5.86 5.52 -10.17
CA GLU A 94 5.25 5.75 -11.46
C GLU A 94 4.61 7.15 -11.54
N GLN A 95 3.79 7.53 -10.56
CA GLN A 95 3.18 8.85 -10.48
C GLN A 95 4.24 9.97 -10.47
N LYS A 96 5.33 9.76 -9.72
CA LYS A 96 6.44 10.72 -9.69
C LYS A 96 7.13 10.80 -11.06
N HIS A 97 7.34 9.68 -11.73
CA HIS A 97 7.94 9.64 -13.07
C HIS A 97 7.07 10.34 -14.12
N LEU A 98 5.77 10.15 -14.05
CA LEU A 98 4.78 10.79 -14.93
C LEU A 98 4.49 12.26 -14.58
N GLY A 99 5.13 12.82 -13.55
CA GLY A 99 4.89 14.18 -13.11
C GLY A 99 3.51 14.41 -12.48
N ILE A 100 2.76 13.34 -12.19
CA ILE A 100 1.45 13.40 -11.56
C ILE A 100 1.66 13.62 -10.07
N ARG A 101 1.44 14.84 -9.61
CA ARG A 101 1.45 15.16 -8.17
C ARG A 101 0.10 14.74 -7.60
N ALA A 102 0.10 13.77 -6.71
CA ALA A 102 -1.11 13.43 -5.96
C ALA A 102 -1.52 14.67 -5.13
N GLU A 103 -2.77 15.09 -5.25
CA GLU A 103 -3.36 16.06 -4.33
C GLU A 103 -3.23 15.51 -2.90
N PRO A 104 -2.76 16.32 -1.94
CA PRO A 104 -2.67 15.87 -0.55
C PRO A 104 -4.07 15.61 -0.01
N THR A 105 -4.42 14.36 0.16
CA THR A 105 -5.72 13.91 0.68
C THR A 105 -5.94 14.24 2.14
N MET A 106 -4.87 14.56 2.89
CA MET A 106 -4.93 15.03 4.28
C MET A 106 -3.85 16.07 4.49
N GLN A 107 -4.22 17.20 5.10
CA GLN A 107 -3.24 18.18 5.56
C GLN A 107 -2.35 17.50 6.61
N SER A 108 -1.04 17.64 6.46
CA SER A 108 -0.11 17.08 7.44
C SER A 108 -0.33 17.79 8.78
N ARG A 109 -0.11 17.08 9.90
CA ARG A 109 -0.17 17.68 11.23
C ARG A 109 0.72 18.92 11.35
N ASN A 110 1.86 18.90 10.66
CA ASN A 110 2.78 20.03 10.58
C ASN A 110 2.18 21.24 9.86
N ASP A 111 1.36 21.04 8.82
CA ASP A 111 0.72 22.16 8.09
C ASP A 111 -0.33 22.83 8.95
N PHE A 112 -1.07 22.06 9.76
CA PHE A 112 -2.04 22.59 10.71
C PHE A 112 -1.37 23.40 11.84
N ASP A 113 -0.27 22.89 12.37
CA ASP A 113 0.51 23.57 13.42
C ASP A 113 1.19 24.83 12.88
N ASN A 114 1.70 24.80 11.65
CA ASN A 114 2.28 25.95 10.97
C ASN A 114 1.23 27.04 10.69
N ARG A 115 0.01 26.67 10.28
CA ARG A 115 -1.11 27.63 10.13
C ARG A 115 -1.45 28.32 11.43
N LYS A 116 -1.65 27.56 12.52
CA LYS A 116 -1.91 28.14 13.86
C LYS A 116 -0.78 29.04 14.33
N ARG A 117 0.47 28.67 14.06
CA ARG A 117 1.64 29.49 14.41
C ARG A 117 1.67 30.78 13.60
N ALA A 118 1.34 30.75 12.30
CA ALA A 118 1.25 31.92 11.45
C ALA A 118 0.13 32.87 11.89
N GLU A 119 -1.05 32.35 12.23
CA GLU A 119 -2.18 33.13 12.75
C GLU A 119 -1.85 33.83 14.09
N ARG A 120 -1.18 33.11 15.00
CA ARG A 120 -0.72 33.68 16.29
C ARG A 120 0.28 34.81 16.06
N LYS A 121 1.20 34.64 15.10
CA LYS A 121 2.20 35.64 14.76
C LYS A 121 1.56 36.88 14.12
N ALA A 122 0.56 36.71 13.25
CA ALA A 122 -0.19 37.80 12.65
C ALA A 122 -0.97 38.60 13.70
N LYS A 123 -1.69 37.94 14.61
CA LYS A 123 -2.40 38.59 15.70
C LYS A 123 -1.47 39.32 16.68
N ALA A 124 -0.27 38.80 16.94
CA ALA A 124 0.72 39.47 17.75
C ALA A 124 1.28 40.73 17.05
N ALA A 125 1.51 40.67 15.76
CA ALA A 125 1.96 41.83 14.97
C ALA A 125 0.91 42.94 14.90
N GLU A 126 -0.37 42.57 14.80
CA GLU A 126 -1.50 43.53 14.84
C GLU A 126 -1.58 44.26 16.18
N LYS A 127 -1.36 43.55 17.32
CA LYS A 127 -1.34 44.16 18.64
C LYS A 127 -0.15 45.09 18.90
N LEU A 128 0.92 44.94 18.14
CA LEU A 128 2.14 45.75 18.27
C LEU A 128 2.13 47.01 17.35
N GLN A 129 1.08 47.21 16.54
CA GLN A 129 0.96 48.41 15.76
C GLN A 129 0.75 49.62 16.71
N PRO A 130 1.60 50.66 16.62
CA PRO A 130 1.40 51.86 17.45
C PRO A 130 0.11 52.52 17.02
N PRO A 131 -0.62 53.12 18.00
CA PRO A 131 -1.86 53.83 17.70
C PRO A 131 -1.59 54.93 16.67
N ALA A 132 -2.53 55.11 15.73
CA ALA A 132 -2.44 56.17 14.70
C ALA A 132 -2.13 57.51 15.37
N ARG A 133 -1.06 58.18 14.92
CA ARG A 133 -0.67 59.49 15.44
C ARG A 133 -1.83 60.46 15.23
N ARG A 134 -2.40 60.99 16.33
CA ARG A 134 -3.36 62.09 16.21
C ARG A 134 -2.66 63.32 15.63
N PRO A 135 -3.24 64.03 14.67
CA PRO A 135 -2.66 65.26 14.19
C PRO A 135 -2.55 66.28 15.33
N LEU A 136 -1.34 66.82 15.51
CA LEU A 136 -1.02 67.77 16.57
C LEU A 136 -1.63 69.18 16.38
N TYR A 137 -2.25 69.42 15.23
CA TYR A 137 -2.84 70.72 14.91
C TYR A 137 -4.28 70.53 14.43
N ARG A 138 -5.21 71.21 15.16
CA ARG A 138 -6.48 71.64 14.58
C ARG A 138 -6.20 72.99 13.94
N SER A 139 -6.31 73.10 12.59
CA SER A 139 -6.45 74.39 11.93
C SER A 139 -7.76 75.03 12.39
N ALA A 140 -7.66 76.28 12.90
CA ALA A 140 -8.80 77.14 13.21
C ALA A 140 -9.55 77.54 11.93
#